data_745790913daeb5915b78869d6bba121d
#
_entry.id   745790913daeb5915b78869d6bba121d
#
_cell.length_a   1.000
_cell.length_b   1.000
_cell.length_c   1.000
_cell.angle_alpha   90.00
_cell.angle_beta   90.00
_cell.angle_gamma   90.00
#
_symmetry.space_group_name_H-M   'P 1'
#
loop_
_entity.id
_entity.type
_entity.pdbx_description
1 polymer ?
#
loop_
_entity_poly.entity_id
_entity_poly.type
_entity_poly.pdbx_seq_one_letter_code
_entity_poly.pdbx_strand_id
1 'polypeptide(L)'
;MKALTDRQQKILDFIEQSIVQEGFPPTIAEIADAFSVRSTNSIRGHLQALARKGVIELVPAASRGIRLLKSINNQQGLPLIGRVAAGKPILAEEHIERYCQLGPELFQNRADYLLRVHGMSMRDVGILDGDLLAVHRTPEARNGQIVVARIDDEATVKRLRLQDDKAYLEPANPDFDCIEIDLKRQALAIEGVVVGVIRTEPT
;
A
#
# COMPACT_ATOMS: atom_id res chain seq x y z
N MET A 1 1.04 8.25 24.70
CA MET A 1 0.16 9.22 23.98
C MET A 1 -1.29 8.92 24.34
N LYS A 2 -2.18 9.93 24.54
CA LYS A 2 -3.61 9.65 24.77
C LYS A 2 -4.23 9.13 23.47
N ALA A 3 -4.97 8.02 23.53
CA ALA A 3 -5.69 7.44 22.39
C ALA A 3 -6.61 8.47 21.70
N LEU A 4 -6.84 8.31 20.42
CA LEU A 4 -7.83 9.09 19.68
C LEU A 4 -9.23 8.66 20.11
N THR A 5 -10.18 9.60 20.10
CA THR A 5 -11.60 9.25 20.21
C THR A 5 -12.08 8.76 18.84
N ASP A 6 -13.16 7.97 18.80
CA ASP A 6 -13.75 7.47 17.53
C ASP A 6 -14.02 8.58 16.52
N ARG A 7 -14.48 9.75 17.02
CA ARG A 7 -14.73 10.91 16.16
C ARG A 7 -13.44 11.51 15.60
N GLN A 8 -12.39 11.57 16.40
CA GLN A 8 -11.08 12.06 15.96
C GLN A 8 -10.46 11.09 14.94
N GLN A 9 -10.60 9.79 15.18
CA GLN A 9 -10.13 8.77 14.24
C GLN A 9 -10.82 8.93 12.87
N LYS A 10 -12.15 8.98 12.84
CA LYS A 10 -12.91 9.14 11.59
C LYS A 10 -12.54 10.42 10.83
N ILE A 11 -12.30 11.54 11.53
CA ILE A 11 -11.86 12.79 10.89
C ILE A 11 -10.46 12.62 10.30
N LEU A 12 -9.56 11.95 10.99
CA LEU A 12 -8.21 11.70 10.52
C LEU A 12 -8.22 10.78 9.29
N ASP A 13 -8.99 9.68 9.32
CA ASP A 13 -9.17 8.75 8.20
C ASP A 13 -9.70 9.48 6.95
N PHE A 14 -10.65 10.39 7.12
CA PHE A 14 -11.17 11.22 6.02
C PHE A 14 -10.09 12.13 5.44
N ILE A 15 -9.25 12.77 6.29
CA ILE A 15 -8.14 13.62 5.84
C ILE A 15 -7.12 12.78 5.05
N GLU A 16 -6.75 11.61 5.56
CA GLU A 16 -5.83 10.69 4.89
C GLU A 16 -6.39 10.23 3.53
N GLN A 17 -7.65 9.84 3.49
CA GLN A 17 -8.32 9.40 2.27
C GLN A 17 -8.39 10.51 1.21
N SER A 18 -8.72 11.75 1.60
CA SER A 18 -8.74 12.90 0.70
C SER A 18 -7.36 13.18 0.11
N ILE A 19 -6.29 13.11 0.92
CA ILE A 19 -4.91 13.29 0.43
C ILE A 19 -4.53 12.20 -0.57
N VAL A 20 -4.93 10.95 -0.32
CA VAL A 20 -4.65 9.82 -1.23
C VAL A 20 -5.41 9.95 -2.55
N GLN A 21 -6.69 10.37 -2.51
CA GLN A 21 -7.55 10.42 -3.71
C GLN A 21 -7.36 11.69 -4.52
N GLU A 22 -7.21 12.84 -3.85
CA GLU A 22 -7.21 14.15 -4.49
C GLU A 22 -5.81 14.78 -4.58
N GLY A 23 -4.82 14.25 -3.85
CA GLY A 23 -3.45 14.77 -3.80
C GLY A 23 -3.25 15.93 -2.83
N PHE A 24 -4.30 16.38 -2.13
CA PHE A 24 -4.24 17.49 -1.17
C PHE A 24 -5.22 17.28 0.01
N PRO A 25 -4.94 17.92 1.18
CA PRO A 25 -5.79 17.79 2.34
C PRO A 25 -7.14 18.53 2.12
N PRO A 26 -8.23 18.07 2.76
CA PRO A 26 -9.52 18.75 2.70
C PRO A 26 -9.49 20.06 3.49
N THR A 27 -10.37 20.99 3.13
CA THR A 27 -10.65 22.20 3.92
C THR A 27 -11.50 21.84 5.15
N ILE A 28 -11.54 22.75 6.12
CA ILE A 28 -12.40 22.58 7.31
C ILE A 28 -13.89 22.51 6.92
N ALA A 29 -14.29 23.22 5.85
CA ALA A 29 -15.66 23.18 5.34
C ALA A 29 -15.99 21.83 4.72
N GLU A 30 -15.13 21.29 3.87
CA GLU A 30 -15.30 19.96 3.26
C GLU A 30 -15.40 18.86 4.35
N ILE A 31 -14.60 18.95 5.42
CA ILE A 31 -14.72 18.04 6.57
C ILE A 31 -16.07 18.22 7.27
N ALA A 32 -16.53 19.48 7.48
CA ALA A 32 -17.80 19.74 8.14
C ALA A 32 -18.98 19.16 7.34
N ASP A 33 -18.94 19.31 6.02
CA ASP A 33 -19.96 18.80 5.10
C ASP A 33 -19.96 17.25 5.09
N ALA A 34 -18.80 16.61 4.97
CA ALA A 34 -18.68 15.17 4.98
C ALA A 34 -19.21 14.53 6.27
N PHE A 35 -19.06 15.23 7.39
CA PHE A 35 -19.54 14.75 8.69
C PHE A 35 -20.91 15.30 9.09
N SER A 36 -21.62 16.02 8.18
CA SER A 36 -22.93 16.64 8.41
C SER A 36 -22.95 17.55 9.65
N VAL A 37 -21.87 18.30 9.87
CA VAL A 37 -21.73 19.20 11.03
C VAL A 37 -22.01 20.64 10.59
N ARG A 38 -23.03 21.27 11.17
CA ARG A 38 -23.43 22.65 10.83
C ARG A 38 -22.39 23.72 11.20
N SER A 39 -21.49 23.44 12.15
CA SER A 39 -20.51 24.42 12.64
C SER A 39 -19.09 23.95 12.39
N THR A 40 -18.34 24.70 11.60
CA THR A 40 -16.90 24.48 11.38
C THR A 40 -16.07 24.61 12.67
N ASN A 41 -16.59 25.29 13.71
CA ASN A 41 -15.91 25.42 15.01
C ASN A 41 -15.78 24.07 15.72
N SER A 42 -16.76 23.17 15.58
CA SER A 42 -16.67 21.80 16.12
C SER A 42 -15.51 21.04 15.47
N ILE A 43 -15.40 21.11 14.14
CA ILE A 43 -14.31 20.49 13.41
C ILE A 43 -12.95 21.09 13.80
N ARG A 44 -12.87 22.43 13.93
CA ARG A 44 -11.64 23.09 14.44
C ARG A 44 -11.19 22.55 15.79
N GLY A 45 -12.13 22.34 16.72
CA GLY A 45 -11.82 21.74 18.02
C GLY A 45 -11.22 20.35 17.92
N HIS A 46 -11.75 19.50 17.02
CA HIS A 46 -11.19 18.17 16.77
C HIS A 46 -9.82 18.25 16.11
N LEU A 47 -9.62 19.12 15.11
CA LEU A 47 -8.33 19.33 14.46
C LEU A 47 -7.26 19.84 15.43
N GLN A 48 -7.59 20.79 16.30
CA GLN A 48 -6.69 21.26 17.36
C GLN A 48 -6.33 20.13 18.34
N ALA A 49 -7.28 19.26 18.67
CA ALA A 49 -7.01 18.11 19.51
C ALA A 49 -6.09 17.09 18.82
N LEU A 50 -6.27 16.85 17.52
CA LEU A 50 -5.37 16.02 16.71
C LEU A 50 -3.96 16.63 16.62
N ALA A 51 -3.86 17.95 16.43
CA ALA A 51 -2.57 18.65 16.45
C ALA A 51 -1.85 18.54 17.80
N ARG A 52 -2.58 18.74 18.93
CA ARG A 52 -2.01 18.54 20.26
C ARG A 52 -1.57 17.09 20.53
N LYS A 53 -2.17 16.12 19.86
CA LYS A 53 -1.77 14.71 19.94
C LYS A 53 -0.61 14.38 18.97
N GLY A 54 -0.16 15.34 18.17
CA GLY A 54 0.99 15.20 17.27
C GLY A 54 0.73 14.31 16.06
N VAL A 55 -0.54 14.17 15.63
CA VAL A 55 -0.90 13.39 14.43
C VAL A 55 -1.06 14.26 13.19
N ILE A 56 -1.39 15.55 13.37
CA ILE A 56 -1.43 16.54 12.29
C ILE A 56 -0.73 17.83 12.72
N GLU A 57 -0.32 18.63 11.74
CA GLU A 57 0.09 20.03 11.90
C GLU A 57 -0.95 20.93 11.22
N LEU A 58 -1.29 22.04 11.85
CA LEU A 58 -2.16 23.06 11.28
C LEU A 58 -1.31 24.24 10.84
N VAL A 59 -1.26 24.49 9.52
CA VAL A 59 -0.54 25.62 8.93
C VAL A 59 -1.46 26.84 8.98
N PRO A 60 -1.07 27.92 9.72
CA PRO A 60 -1.88 29.11 9.82
C PRO A 60 -2.14 29.77 8.47
N ALA A 61 -3.31 30.36 8.30
CA ALA A 61 -3.72 31.14 7.10
C ALA A 61 -3.75 30.36 5.77
N ALA A 62 -3.63 29.04 5.78
CA ALA A 62 -3.77 28.20 4.58
C ALA A 62 -5.17 27.57 4.54
N SER A 63 -5.89 27.71 3.41
CA SER A 63 -7.23 27.11 3.25
C SER A 63 -7.20 25.57 3.33
N ARG A 64 -6.12 24.93 2.86
CA ARG A 64 -5.81 23.49 2.95
C ARG A 64 -4.61 23.26 3.86
N GLY A 65 -4.58 23.94 5.01
CA GLY A 65 -3.43 23.99 5.92
C GLY A 65 -3.36 22.82 6.88
N ILE A 66 -3.80 21.62 6.50
CA ILE A 66 -3.68 20.42 7.31
C ILE A 66 -2.52 19.58 6.75
N ARG A 67 -1.51 19.30 7.57
CA ARG A 67 -0.41 18.42 7.23
C ARG A 67 -0.43 17.22 8.17
N LEU A 68 -0.38 16.02 7.63
CA LEU A 68 -0.20 14.81 8.43
C LEU A 68 1.24 14.78 8.98
N LEU A 69 1.40 14.72 10.29
CA LEU A 69 2.70 14.56 10.94
C LEU A 69 3.09 13.08 11.06
N LYS A 70 2.07 12.21 11.18
CA LYS A 70 2.21 10.75 11.14
C LYS A 70 0.94 10.19 10.52
N SER A 71 1.06 9.36 9.50
CA SER A 71 0.00 8.44 9.16
C SER A 71 -0.17 7.49 10.35
N ILE A 72 -1.38 7.37 10.92
CA ILE A 72 -1.63 6.43 12.04
C ILE A 72 -1.45 5.00 11.57
N ASN A 73 -1.70 4.72 10.30
CA ASN A 73 -1.33 3.45 9.67
C ASN A 73 0.19 3.20 9.65
N ASN A 74 1.02 4.24 9.79
CA ASN A 74 2.48 4.09 9.84
C ASN A 74 3.04 3.83 11.26
N GLN A 75 2.22 3.85 12.33
CA GLN A 75 2.70 3.45 13.67
C GLN A 75 2.95 1.95 13.77
N GLN A 76 2.30 1.15 12.92
CA GLN A 76 2.55 -0.29 12.87
C GLN A 76 3.68 -0.64 11.88
N GLY A 77 4.12 0.31 11.03
CA GLY A 77 5.07 0.02 9.94
C GLY A 77 4.39 -0.66 8.74
N LEU A 78 5.18 -1.18 7.80
CA LEU A 78 4.67 -1.96 6.68
C LEU A 78 4.32 -3.37 7.15
N PRO A 79 3.10 -3.88 6.88
CA PRO A 79 2.78 -5.27 7.16
C PRO A 79 3.65 -6.19 6.30
N LEU A 80 4.30 -7.16 6.91
CA LEU A 80 5.00 -8.24 6.22
C LEU A 80 4.02 -9.38 6.00
N ILE A 81 3.76 -9.65 4.73
CA ILE A 81 2.94 -10.75 4.27
C ILE A 81 3.84 -11.97 4.05
N GLY A 82 3.50 -13.05 4.70
CA GLY A 82 4.14 -14.33 4.53
C GLY A 82 3.48 -15.17 3.45
N ARG A 83 2.97 -16.34 3.83
CA ARG A 83 2.22 -17.20 2.91
C ARG A 83 0.80 -16.68 2.72
N VAL A 84 0.40 -16.52 1.47
CA VAL A 84 -0.95 -16.11 1.10
C VAL A 84 -1.82 -17.36 0.96
N ALA A 85 -2.88 -17.45 1.76
CA ALA A 85 -3.84 -18.55 1.62
C ALA A 85 -4.75 -18.31 0.41
N ALA A 86 -5.13 -19.39 -0.26
CA ALA A 86 -6.03 -19.38 -1.42
C ALA A 86 -7.38 -18.71 -1.08
N GLY A 87 -7.94 -17.97 -2.03
CA GLY A 87 -9.28 -17.38 -1.94
C GLY A 87 -9.43 -16.14 -1.05
N LYS A 88 -8.35 -15.63 -0.43
CA LYS A 88 -8.39 -14.46 0.44
C LYS A 88 -7.56 -13.29 -0.09
N PRO A 89 -7.94 -12.03 0.22
CA PRO A 89 -7.14 -10.86 -0.12
C PRO A 89 -5.72 -10.97 0.45
N ILE A 90 -4.72 -10.50 -0.28
CA ILE A 90 -3.31 -10.58 0.15
C ILE A 90 -3.06 -9.88 1.50
N LEU A 91 -3.77 -8.80 1.79
CA LEU A 91 -3.69 -8.04 3.05
C LEU A 91 -4.67 -8.54 4.14
N ALA A 92 -5.17 -9.76 4.06
CA ALA A 92 -5.94 -10.34 5.16
C ALA A 92 -5.05 -10.44 6.42
N GLU A 93 -5.62 -10.14 7.61
CA GLU A 93 -4.86 -10.12 8.88
C GLU A 93 -4.10 -11.41 9.16
N GLU A 94 -4.65 -12.55 8.76
CA GLU A 94 -4.06 -13.88 8.93
C GLU A 94 -2.81 -14.13 8.08
N HIS A 95 -2.57 -13.29 7.03
CA HIS A 95 -1.35 -13.36 6.21
C HIS A 95 -0.24 -12.47 6.77
N ILE A 96 -0.54 -11.60 7.74
CA ILE A 96 0.44 -10.68 8.33
C ILE A 96 1.28 -11.41 9.37
N GLU A 97 2.56 -11.62 9.08
CA GLU A 97 3.51 -12.20 10.03
C GLU A 97 3.88 -11.20 11.14
N ARG A 98 4.13 -9.97 10.76
CA ARG A 98 4.53 -8.86 11.65
C ARG A 98 4.47 -7.54 10.90
N TYR A 99 4.68 -6.45 11.62
CA TYR A 99 4.88 -5.12 11.05
C TYR A 99 6.36 -4.72 11.12
N CYS A 100 6.89 -4.16 10.01
CA CYS A 100 8.28 -3.72 9.90
C CYS A 100 8.35 -2.20 9.88
N GLN A 101 9.12 -1.61 10.77
CA GLN A 101 9.34 -0.15 10.82
C GLN A 101 10.36 0.24 9.76
N LEU A 102 9.89 0.77 8.63
CA LEU A 102 10.71 1.27 7.53
C LEU A 102 10.33 2.71 7.23
N GLY A 103 11.34 3.56 7.00
CA GLY A 103 11.12 4.95 6.62
C GLY A 103 10.53 5.05 5.21
N PRO A 104 9.54 5.92 4.98
CA PRO A 104 8.93 6.09 3.65
C PRO A 104 9.91 6.57 2.58
N GLU A 105 11.01 7.22 3.00
CA GLU A 105 12.10 7.69 2.13
C GLU A 105 13.00 6.57 1.60
N LEU A 106 12.87 5.35 2.10
CA LEU A 106 13.68 4.22 1.65
C LEU A 106 13.38 3.81 0.20
N PHE A 107 12.15 4.07 -0.25
CA PHE A 107 11.70 3.70 -1.59
C PHE A 107 11.36 4.94 -2.43
N GLN A 108 11.70 4.92 -3.72
CA GLN A 108 11.34 6.01 -4.64
C GLN A 108 9.82 6.17 -4.78
N ASN A 109 9.09 5.06 -4.74
CA ASN A 109 7.63 5.04 -4.71
C ASN A 109 7.16 4.48 -3.37
N ARG A 110 5.99 4.94 -2.91
CA ARG A 110 5.38 4.47 -1.67
C ARG A 110 5.22 2.95 -1.70
N ALA A 111 5.70 2.26 -0.66
CA ALA A 111 5.36 0.88 -0.37
C ALA A 111 4.17 0.83 0.59
N ASP A 112 3.25 -0.09 0.37
CA ASP A 112 2.05 -0.29 1.20
C ASP A 112 2.15 -1.58 2.03
N TYR A 113 2.94 -2.56 1.56
CA TYR A 113 3.24 -3.79 2.30
C TYR A 113 4.57 -4.41 1.85
N LEU A 114 5.05 -5.35 2.65
CA LEU A 114 6.16 -6.23 2.31
C LEU A 114 5.63 -7.63 2.02
N LEU A 115 6.20 -8.28 1.01
CA LEU A 115 5.89 -9.67 0.66
C LEU A 115 7.16 -10.51 0.76
N ARG A 116 7.09 -11.62 1.49
CA ARG A 116 8.20 -12.59 1.52
C ARG A 116 8.24 -13.38 0.24
N VAL A 117 9.42 -13.42 -0.38
CA VAL A 117 9.66 -14.22 -1.59
C VAL A 117 9.81 -15.68 -1.22
N HIS A 118 9.19 -16.54 -1.99
CA HIS A 118 9.38 -17.97 -1.96
C HIS A 118 9.81 -18.47 -3.34
N GLY A 119 10.95 -19.17 -3.37
CA GLY A 119 11.53 -19.74 -4.58
C GLY A 119 12.41 -18.76 -5.37
N MET A 120 12.89 -19.21 -6.51
CA MET A 120 13.98 -18.58 -7.28
C MET A 120 13.55 -18.10 -8.67
N SER A 121 12.24 -17.96 -8.93
CA SER A 121 11.72 -17.62 -10.27
C SER A 121 12.15 -16.24 -10.80
N MET A 122 12.66 -15.36 -9.92
CA MET A 122 13.09 -14.00 -10.25
C MET A 122 14.59 -13.76 -9.93
N ARG A 123 15.38 -14.83 -9.86
CA ARG A 123 16.82 -14.85 -9.46
C ARG A 123 17.66 -13.89 -10.32
N ASP A 124 17.48 -13.90 -11.63
CA ASP A 124 18.36 -13.20 -12.57
C ASP A 124 18.14 -11.69 -12.60
N VAL A 125 17.11 -11.20 -11.88
CA VAL A 125 16.91 -9.78 -11.57
C VAL A 125 17.21 -9.45 -10.10
N GLY A 126 17.91 -10.34 -9.40
CA GLY A 126 18.40 -10.13 -8.04
C GLY A 126 17.38 -10.35 -6.94
N ILE A 127 16.23 -10.96 -7.23
CA ILE A 127 15.22 -11.33 -6.23
C ILE A 127 15.40 -12.82 -5.89
N LEU A 128 15.76 -13.10 -4.65
CA LEU A 128 16.10 -14.45 -4.17
C LEU A 128 15.06 -14.95 -3.15
N ASP A 129 15.10 -16.24 -2.90
CA ASP A 129 14.29 -16.86 -1.83
C ASP A 129 14.58 -16.19 -0.48
N GLY A 130 13.54 -15.90 0.31
CA GLY A 130 13.66 -15.23 1.61
C GLY A 130 13.70 -13.69 1.55
N ASP A 131 13.94 -13.08 0.38
CA ASP A 131 13.89 -11.61 0.23
C ASP A 131 12.51 -11.05 0.61
N LEU A 132 12.50 -9.78 1.03
CA LEU A 132 11.27 -9.04 1.26
C LEU A 132 11.07 -8.03 0.13
N LEU A 133 9.98 -8.15 -0.61
CA LEU A 133 9.60 -7.18 -1.64
C LEU A 133 8.77 -6.06 -1.03
N ALA A 134 9.22 -4.84 -1.22
CA ALA A 134 8.38 -3.67 -0.97
C ALA A 134 7.43 -3.49 -2.15
N VAL A 135 6.13 -3.47 -1.87
CA VAL A 135 5.08 -3.48 -2.89
C VAL A 135 4.18 -2.28 -2.72
N HIS A 136 3.99 -1.54 -3.80
CA HIS A 136 2.94 -0.53 -3.92
C HIS A 136 1.64 -1.20 -4.37
N ARG A 137 0.60 -1.11 -3.55
CA ARG A 137 -0.70 -1.68 -3.83
C ARG A 137 -1.41 -0.91 -4.93
N THR A 138 -1.60 -1.52 -6.07
CA THR A 138 -2.32 -0.97 -7.22
C THR A 138 -2.83 -2.10 -8.10
N PRO A 139 -4.04 -1.99 -8.68
CA PRO A 139 -4.52 -2.92 -9.69
C PRO A 139 -3.93 -2.63 -11.08
N GLU A 140 -3.24 -1.49 -11.26
CA GLU A 140 -2.68 -1.06 -12.53
C GLU A 140 -1.18 -1.31 -12.58
N ALA A 141 -0.73 -1.93 -13.66
CA ALA A 141 0.68 -2.14 -13.92
C ALA A 141 0.99 -1.95 -15.41
N ARG A 142 2.24 -1.63 -15.71
CA ARG A 142 2.75 -1.41 -17.08
C ARG A 142 3.65 -2.57 -17.51
N ASN A 143 3.76 -2.78 -18.81
CA ASN A 143 4.71 -3.74 -19.36
C ASN A 143 6.13 -3.52 -18.84
N GLY A 144 6.78 -4.62 -18.47
CA GLY A 144 8.14 -4.63 -17.95
C GLY A 144 8.24 -4.46 -16.42
N GLN A 145 7.17 -4.06 -15.74
CA GLN A 145 7.18 -3.98 -14.28
C GLN A 145 7.15 -5.37 -13.64
N ILE A 146 7.82 -5.48 -12.49
CA ILE A 146 7.70 -6.66 -11.64
C ILE A 146 6.47 -6.47 -10.76
N VAL A 147 5.55 -7.42 -10.83
CA VAL A 147 4.26 -7.36 -10.17
C VAL A 147 4.07 -8.52 -9.20
N VAL A 148 3.27 -8.28 -8.19
CA VAL A 148 2.60 -9.33 -7.43
C VAL A 148 1.26 -9.55 -8.12
N ALA A 149 1.10 -10.71 -8.72
CA ALA A 149 -0.11 -11.09 -9.44
C ALA A 149 -0.77 -12.28 -8.76
N ARG A 150 -2.10 -12.34 -8.82
CA ARG A 150 -2.88 -13.48 -8.38
C ARG A 150 -3.61 -14.08 -9.57
N ILE A 151 -3.40 -15.38 -9.74
CA ILE A 151 -4.06 -16.21 -10.75
C ILE A 151 -4.87 -17.22 -9.95
N ASP A 152 -6.18 -17.23 -10.18
CA ASP A 152 -7.11 -18.02 -9.36
C ASP A 152 -6.88 -17.71 -7.87
N ASP A 153 -6.31 -18.63 -7.11
CA ASP A 153 -6.07 -18.49 -5.67
C ASP A 153 -4.58 -18.38 -5.29
N GLU A 154 -3.67 -18.34 -6.27
CA GLU A 154 -2.23 -18.33 -6.02
C GLU A 154 -1.61 -16.97 -6.35
N ALA A 155 -0.83 -16.44 -5.37
CA ALA A 155 -0.03 -15.25 -5.59
C ALA A 155 1.36 -15.61 -6.15
N THR A 156 1.81 -14.85 -7.14
CA THR A 156 3.13 -15.03 -7.76
C THR A 156 3.79 -13.69 -8.05
N VAL A 157 5.13 -13.68 -8.10
CA VAL A 157 5.93 -12.51 -8.48
C VAL A 157 6.57 -12.79 -9.83
N LYS A 158 6.27 -11.96 -10.82
CA LYS A 158 6.75 -12.10 -12.20
C LYS A 158 6.89 -10.73 -12.87
N ARG A 159 7.57 -10.68 -14.00
CA ARG A 159 7.56 -9.53 -14.89
C ARG A 159 6.30 -9.58 -15.76
N LEU A 160 5.54 -8.49 -15.74
CA LEU A 160 4.31 -8.38 -16.54
C LEU A 160 4.64 -7.97 -17.98
N ARG A 161 4.07 -8.70 -18.93
CA ARG A 161 3.95 -8.30 -20.34
C ARG A 161 2.51 -8.50 -20.80
N LEU A 162 1.90 -7.41 -21.23
CA LEU A 162 0.55 -7.38 -21.81
C LEU A 162 0.68 -7.29 -23.34
N GLN A 163 -0.04 -8.13 -24.05
CA GLN A 163 -0.11 -8.11 -25.50
C GLN A 163 -1.51 -8.51 -25.96
N ASP A 164 -2.22 -7.57 -26.57
CA ASP A 164 -3.60 -7.73 -27.00
C ASP A 164 -4.51 -8.20 -25.84
N ASP A 165 -5.16 -9.34 -25.98
CA ASP A 165 -6.04 -9.95 -24.98
C ASP A 165 -5.31 -10.96 -24.07
N LYS A 166 -3.96 -10.95 -24.05
CA LYS A 166 -3.14 -11.87 -23.27
C LYS A 166 -2.24 -11.14 -22.30
N ALA A 167 -2.07 -11.74 -21.14
CA ALA A 167 -1.04 -11.38 -20.18
C ALA A 167 0.00 -12.50 -20.06
N TYR A 168 1.25 -12.11 -20.01
CA TYR A 168 2.38 -13.00 -19.80
C TYR A 168 3.04 -12.62 -18.49
N LEU A 169 3.14 -13.57 -17.57
CA LEU A 169 3.89 -13.43 -16.34
C LEU A 169 5.22 -14.15 -16.50
N GLU A 170 6.23 -13.36 -16.84
CA GLU A 170 7.55 -13.85 -17.24
C GLU A 170 8.46 -14.02 -16.01
N PRO A 171 9.02 -15.21 -15.78
CA PRO A 171 10.06 -15.38 -14.77
C PRO A 171 11.37 -14.71 -15.23
N ALA A 172 12.23 -14.41 -14.28
CA ALA A 172 13.63 -14.02 -14.52
C ALA A 172 14.53 -15.16 -14.03
N ASN A 173 14.29 -16.35 -14.53
CA ASN A 173 15.06 -17.56 -14.31
C ASN A 173 14.65 -18.59 -15.36
N PRO A 174 15.58 -19.09 -16.20
CA PRO A 174 15.28 -20.03 -17.29
C PRO A 174 14.76 -21.40 -16.81
N ASP A 175 14.91 -21.72 -15.52
CA ASP A 175 14.40 -22.97 -14.95
C ASP A 175 12.88 -22.93 -14.69
N PHE A 176 12.22 -21.81 -14.98
CA PHE A 176 10.78 -21.61 -14.78
C PHE A 176 10.09 -21.20 -16.07
N ASP A 177 8.89 -21.72 -16.27
CA ASP A 177 8.08 -21.40 -17.44
C ASP A 177 7.36 -20.07 -17.33
N CYS A 178 7.15 -19.41 -18.47
CA CYS A 178 6.27 -18.25 -18.58
C CYS A 178 4.82 -18.67 -18.42
N ILE A 179 4.05 -17.93 -17.61
CA ILE A 179 2.61 -18.17 -17.44
C ILE A 179 1.88 -17.28 -18.43
N GLU A 180 1.20 -17.90 -19.42
CA GLU A 180 0.32 -17.20 -20.36
C GLU A 180 -1.13 -17.24 -19.86
N ILE A 181 -1.79 -16.09 -19.86
CA ILE A 181 -3.16 -15.91 -19.38
C ILE A 181 -3.98 -15.28 -20.50
N ASP A 182 -5.03 -15.96 -20.92
CA ASP A 182 -6.07 -15.39 -21.80
C ASP A 182 -7.05 -14.58 -20.95
N LEU A 183 -6.95 -13.24 -21.03
CA LEU A 183 -7.76 -12.32 -20.23
C LEU A 183 -9.27 -12.38 -20.51
N LYS A 184 -9.67 -13.07 -21.60
CA LYS A 184 -11.09 -13.33 -21.90
C LYS A 184 -11.64 -14.55 -21.15
N ARG A 185 -10.77 -15.42 -20.68
CA ARG A 185 -11.14 -16.73 -20.13
C ARG A 185 -10.74 -16.89 -18.67
N GLN A 186 -9.67 -16.21 -18.26
CA GLN A 186 -9.11 -16.36 -16.93
C GLN A 186 -8.90 -14.99 -16.27
N ALA A 187 -9.28 -14.87 -14.99
CA ALA A 187 -9.07 -13.66 -14.23
C ALA A 187 -7.61 -13.53 -13.79
N LEU A 188 -7.01 -12.39 -14.08
CA LEU A 188 -5.73 -11.97 -13.55
C LEU A 188 -5.95 -10.77 -12.62
N ALA A 189 -5.58 -10.87 -11.37
CA ALA A 189 -5.58 -9.75 -10.45
C ALA A 189 -4.15 -9.27 -10.19
N ILE A 190 -3.89 -7.98 -10.43
CA ILE A 190 -2.66 -7.34 -9.99
C ILE A 190 -2.88 -6.85 -8.56
N GLU A 191 -2.11 -7.37 -7.63
CA GLU A 191 -2.17 -7.02 -6.21
C GLU A 191 -1.21 -5.85 -5.87
N GLY A 192 -0.23 -5.59 -6.75
CA GLY A 192 0.68 -4.46 -6.64
C GLY A 192 1.92 -4.56 -7.52
N VAL A 193 2.67 -3.47 -7.53
CA VAL A 193 3.94 -3.32 -8.24
C VAL A 193 5.08 -3.32 -7.24
N VAL A 194 6.13 -4.09 -7.52
CA VAL A 194 7.35 -4.13 -6.70
C VAL A 194 8.11 -2.82 -6.86
N VAL A 195 8.40 -2.14 -5.75
CA VAL A 195 9.09 -0.85 -5.69
C VAL A 195 10.45 -0.93 -5.00
N GLY A 196 10.77 -2.07 -4.40
CA GLY A 196 12.07 -2.30 -3.76
C GLY A 196 12.24 -3.75 -3.31
N VAL A 197 13.48 -4.10 -3.03
CA VAL A 197 13.89 -5.41 -2.48
C VAL A 197 14.71 -5.17 -1.22
N ILE A 198 14.42 -5.89 -0.16
CA ILE A 198 15.15 -5.86 1.09
C ILE A 198 15.67 -7.26 1.36
N ARG A 199 16.98 -7.38 1.56
CA ARG A 199 17.63 -8.60 1.99
C ARG A 199 18.14 -8.43 3.40
N THR A 200 17.71 -9.29 4.31
CA THR A 200 18.07 -9.22 5.72
C THR A 200 19.21 -10.14 6.08
N GLU A 201 19.51 -11.12 5.23
CA GLU A 201 20.63 -12.03 5.38
C GLU A 201 21.62 -11.87 4.23
N PRO A 202 22.92 -11.69 4.52
CA PRO A 202 23.93 -11.68 3.48
C PRO A 202 24.01 -13.06 2.84
N THR A 203 24.06 -13.12 1.53
CA THR A 203 24.33 -14.34 0.73
C THR A 203 25.81 -14.56 0.57
#